data_6f57e689dc5d4f73227b70db9f1f3571
#
_entry.id   6f57e689dc5d4f73227b70db9f1f3571
#
_cell.length_a   1.000
_cell.length_b   1.000
_cell.length_c   1.000
_cell.angle_alpha   90.00
_cell.angle_beta   90.00
_cell.angle_gamma   90.00
#
_symmetry.space_group_name_H-M   'P 1'
#
loop_
_entity.id
_entity.type
_entity.pdbx_description
1 polymer ?
#
loop_
_entity_poly.entity_id
_entity_poly.type
_entity_poly.pdbx_seq_one_letter_code
_entity_poly.pdbx_strand_id
1 'polypeptide(L)'
;WDQQAAPERASRRTPFVAWQRLGEPDRQRVRVAAEALAALPPADQQALQTEFATLPADDQNLWWMGPALGQELVPVASLFAFMPESRRPALLDALHSLDAQSRSELATLAPRLIEARRQQLIEDLLAAPPERRAELIRQRLAQ
;
A
#
# COMPACT_ATOMS: atom_id res chain seq x y z
N TRP A 1 20.09 -1.48 -20.35
CA TRP A 1 19.41 -2.44 -19.50
C TRP A 1 20.24 -3.73 -19.33
N ASP A 2 20.63 -4.33 -20.42
CA ASP A 2 21.38 -5.61 -20.40
C ASP A 2 22.81 -5.52 -19.85
N GLN A 3 23.36 -4.31 -19.70
CA GLN A 3 24.69 -4.07 -19.13
C GLN A 3 24.71 -3.93 -17.60
N GLN A 4 23.56 -3.99 -16.95
CA GLN A 4 23.46 -3.87 -15.49
C GLN A 4 23.58 -5.23 -14.79
N ALA A 5 24.21 -5.25 -13.62
CA ALA A 5 24.32 -6.45 -12.79
C ALA A 5 22.94 -6.99 -12.36
N ALA A 6 22.80 -8.31 -12.22
CA ALA A 6 21.55 -8.96 -11.86
C ALA A 6 20.88 -8.42 -10.59
N PRO A 7 21.60 -8.14 -9.48
CA PRO A 7 21.01 -7.54 -8.27
C PRO A 7 20.49 -6.12 -8.52
N GLU A 8 21.16 -5.34 -9.37
CA GLU A 8 20.76 -3.98 -9.72
C GLU A 8 19.50 -3.95 -10.58
N ARG A 9 19.34 -4.94 -11.47
CA ARG A 9 18.10 -5.15 -12.24
C ARG A 9 16.93 -5.55 -11.33
N ALA A 10 17.19 -6.40 -10.35
CA ALA A 10 16.17 -6.83 -9.38
C ALA A 10 15.68 -5.65 -8.53
N SER A 11 16.58 -4.80 -8.02
CA SER A 11 16.23 -3.64 -7.19
C SER A 11 15.40 -2.58 -7.94
N ARG A 12 15.59 -2.45 -9.26
CA ARG A 12 14.80 -1.53 -10.11
C ARG A 12 13.48 -2.12 -10.59
N ARG A 13 13.37 -3.45 -10.63
CA ARG A 13 12.18 -4.14 -11.11
C ARG A 13 10.99 -3.99 -10.16
N THR A 14 11.23 -4.04 -8.86
CA THR A 14 10.18 -3.93 -7.83
C THR A 14 9.43 -2.60 -7.88
N PRO A 15 10.10 -1.42 -7.92
CA PRO A 15 9.43 -0.13 -8.07
C PRO A 15 8.65 0.00 -9.39
N PHE A 16 9.18 -0.54 -10.48
CA PHE A 16 8.52 -0.50 -11.78
C PHE A 16 7.22 -1.33 -11.79
N VAL A 17 7.24 -2.52 -11.24
CA VAL A 17 6.05 -3.37 -11.11
C VAL A 17 5.03 -2.71 -10.19
N ALA A 18 5.45 -2.14 -9.07
CA ALA A 18 4.58 -1.38 -8.18
C ALA A 18 3.92 -0.20 -8.91
N TRP A 19 4.70 0.55 -9.69
CA TRP A 19 4.19 1.65 -10.52
C TRP A 19 3.13 1.20 -11.53
N GLN A 20 3.36 0.07 -12.20
CA GLN A 20 2.40 -0.47 -13.18
C GLN A 20 1.06 -0.87 -12.56
N ARG A 21 1.06 -1.27 -11.28
CA ARG A 21 -0.14 -1.67 -10.54
C ARG A 21 -0.97 -0.49 -10.06
N LEU A 22 -0.40 0.72 -10.01
CA LEU A 22 -1.13 1.91 -9.60
C LEU A 22 -2.18 2.29 -10.65
N GLY A 23 -3.36 2.69 -10.19
CA GLY A 23 -4.37 3.36 -11.01
C GLY A 23 -3.89 4.74 -11.45
N GLU A 24 -4.51 5.33 -12.49
CA GLU A 24 -4.09 6.64 -13.01
C GLU A 24 -4.18 7.76 -11.95
N PRO A 25 -5.21 7.83 -11.06
CA PRO A 25 -5.23 8.82 -9.99
C PRO A 25 -4.04 8.72 -9.05
N ASP A 26 -3.62 7.51 -8.70
CA ASP A 26 -2.49 7.28 -7.80
C ASP A 26 -1.16 7.58 -8.50
N ARG A 27 -1.02 7.25 -9.78
CA ARG A 27 0.14 7.64 -10.59
C ARG A 27 0.29 9.16 -10.66
N GLN A 28 -0.81 9.89 -10.82
CA GLN A 28 -0.79 11.33 -10.83
C GLN A 28 -0.34 11.91 -9.49
N ARG A 29 -0.79 11.37 -8.37
CA ARG A 29 -0.34 11.75 -7.02
C ARG A 29 1.16 11.50 -6.82
N VAL A 30 1.66 10.38 -7.29
CA VAL A 30 3.11 10.07 -7.24
C VAL A 30 3.90 11.05 -8.07
N ARG A 31 3.44 11.42 -9.28
CA ARG A 31 4.09 12.44 -10.12
C ARG A 31 4.17 13.79 -9.41
N VAL A 32 3.04 14.25 -8.85
CA VAL A 32 2.99 15.51 -8.09
C VAL A 32 3.93 15.48 -6.88
N ALA A 33 3.97 14.37 -6.14
CA ALA A 33 4.88 14.20 -5.02
C ALA A 33 6.37 14.20 -5.46
N ALA A 34 6.67 13.55 -6.59
CA ALA A 34 8.03 13.53 -7.16
C ALA A 34 8.47 14.93 -7.62
N GLU A 35 7.58 15.70 -8.26
CA GLU A 35 7.85 17.09 -8.64
C GLU A 35 8.07 17.97 -7.41
N ALA A 36 7.25 17.81 -6.36
CA ALA A 36 7.41 18.53 -5.11
C ALA A 36 8.76 18.21 -4.43
N LEU A 37 9.15 16.94 -4.42
CA LEU A 37 10.45 16.52 -3.90
C LEU A 37 11.60 17.12 -4.71
N ALA A 38 11.51 17.09 -6.04
CA ALA A 38 12.53 17.65 -6.93
C ALA A 38 12.67 19.18 -6.78
N ALA A 39 11.61 19.87 -6.37
CA ALA A 39 11.61 21.31 -6.12
C ALA A 39 12.24 21.69 -4.77
N LEU A 40 12.45 20.74 -3.85
CA LEU A 40 13.11 21.01 -2.57
C LEU A 40 14.62 21.26 -2.74
N PRO A 41 15.24 22.03 -1.83
CA PRO A 41 16.70 22.13 -1.76
C PRO A 41 17.36 20.75 -1.64
N PRO A 42 18.56 20.52 -2.21
CA PRO A 42 19.24 19.22 -2.15
C PRO A 42 19.43 18.67 -0.72
N ALA A 43 19.66 19.54 0.25
CA ALA A 43 19.79 19.15 1.66
C ALA A 43 18.49 18.54 2.21
N ASP A 44 17.35 19.11 1.87
CA ASP A 44 16.03 18.63 2.31
C ASP A 44 15.66 17.32 1.62
N GLN A 45 15.99 17.17 0.32
CA GLN A 45 15.84 15.90 -0.39
C GLN A 45 16.66 14.79 0.28
N GLN A 46 17.91 15.08 0.63
CA GLN A 46 18.79 14.12 1.31
C GLN A 46 18.27 13.75 2.70
N ALA A 47 17.76 14.73 3.46
CA ALA A 47 17.18 14.49 4.77
C ALA A 47 15.97 13.56 4.70
N LEU A 48 15.04 13.77 3.75
CA LEU A 48 13.89 12.91 3.53
C LEU A 48 14.29 11.50 3.09
N GLN A 49 15.26 11.36 2.21
CA GLN A 49 15.79 10.05 1.80
C GLN A 49 16.42 9.29 2.98
N THR A 50 17.15 9.98 3.83
CA THR A 50 17.76 9.41 5.03
C THR A 50 16.68 8.97 6.02
N GLU A 51 15.68 9.80 6.26
CA GLU A 51 14.55 9.47 7.13
C GLU A 51 13.79 8.23 6.61
N PHE A 52 13.49 8.17 5.32
CA PHE A 52 12.86 7.00 4.70
C PHE A 52 13.71 5.72 4.87
N ALA A 53 15.03 5.81 4.71
CA ALA A 53 15.94 4.68 4.87
C ALA A 53 16.00 4.16 6.32
N THR A 54 15.65 4.98 7.32
CA THR A 54 15.60 4.59 8.73
C THR A 54 14.31 3.88 9.12
N LEU A 55 13.27 3.93 8.28
CA LEU A 55 12.00 3.26 8.56
C LEU A 55 12.16 1.74 8.54
N PRO A 56 11.40 1.01 9.38
CA PRO A 56 11.30 -0.43 9.27
C PRO A 56 10.88 -0.88 7.87
N ALA A 57 11.32 -2.07 7.44
CA ALA A 57 11.06 -2.58 6.11
C ALA A 57 9.55 -2.65 5.77
N ASP A 58 8.73 -2.98 6.76
CA ASP A 58 7.27 -3.03 6.58
C ASP A 58 6.68 -1.64 6.33
N ASP A 59 7.17 -0.62 7.02
CA ASP A 59 6.76 0.77 6.81
C ASP A 59 7.25 1.29 5.45
N GLN A 60 8.49 0.97 5.04
CA GLN A 60 8.98 1.28 3.70
C GLN A 60 8.11 0.63 2.62
N ASN A 61 7.69 -0.61 2.81
CA ASN A 61 6.79 -1.31 1.88
C ASN A 61 5.41 -0.66 1.80
N LEU A 62 4.89 -0.11 2.89
CA LEU A 62 3.65 0.67 2.89
C LEU A 62 3.78 1.94 2.04
N TRP A 63 4.91 2.64 2.10
CA TRP A 63 5.18 3.82 1.28
C TRP A 63 5.27 3.53 -0.22
N TRP A 64 5.67 2.31 -0.62
CA TRP A 64 5.67 1.89 -2.01
C TRP A 64 4.27 1.83 -2.63
N MET A 65 3.22 1.86 -1.83
CA MET A 65 1.84 1.89 -2.30
C MET A 65 1.35 3.27 -2.74
N GLY A 66 2.20 4.26 -2.69
CA GLY A 66 1.89 5.64 -3.05
C GLY A 66 1.42 6.49 -1.86
N PRO A 67 1.51 7.82 -1.97
CA PRO A 67 1.28 8.75 -0.87
C PRO A 67 -0.16 8.74 -0.31
N ALA A 68 -1.13 8.32 -1.10
CA ALA A 68 -2.52 8.22 -0.62
C ALA A 68 -2.73 6.96 0.24
N LEU A 69 -2.27 5.82 -0.23
CA LEU A 69 -2.39 4.54 0.48
C LEU A 69 -1.41 4.47 1.66
N GLY A 70 -0.22 5.05 1.56
CA GLY A 70 0.76 5.07 2.65
C GLY A 70 0.24 5.75 3.91
N GLN A 71 -0.50 6.86 3.80
CA GLN A 71 -1.09 7.56 4.95
C GLN A 71 -2.35 6.87 5.49
N GLU A 72 -3.15 6.27 4.62
CA GLU A 72 -4.39 5.59 4.99
C GLU A 72 -4.15 4.17 5.51
N LEU A 73 -2.98 3.59 5.27
CA LEU A 73 -2.69 2.19 5.58
C LEU A 73 -1.96 1.93 6.89
N VAL A 74 -1.47 2.95 7.58
CA VAL A 74 -0.96 2.75 8.95
C VAL A 74 -2.01 2.03 9.82
N PRO A 75 -3.32 2.39 9.77
CA PRO A 75 -4.35 1.66 10.50
C PRO A 75 -4.63 0.24 9.96
N VAL A 76 -4.43 -0.02 8.67
CA VAL A 76 -4.63 -1.36 8.08
C VAL A 76 -3.36 -2.22 8.05
N ALA A 77 -2.23 -1.71 8.53
CA ALA A 77 -0.98 -2.46 8.64
C ALA A 77 -1.17 -3.80 9.41
N SER A 78 -2.09 -3.81 10.37
CA SER A 78 -2.47 -5.02 11.10
C SER A 78 -3.01 -6.16 10.22
N LEU A 79 -3.57 -5.87 9.05
CA LEU A 79 -4.02 -6.89 8.10
C LEU A 79 -2.85 -7.66 7.47
N PHE A 80 -1.66 -7.05 7.42
CA PHE A 80 -0.46 -7.66 6.86
C PHE A 80 0.40 -8.40 7.88
N ALA A 81 0.14 -8.22 9.18
CA ALA A 81 1.04 -8.61 10.27
C ALA A 81 1.44 -10.09 10.27
N PHE A 82 0.53 -11.01 9.90
CA PHE A 82 0.78 -12.45 9.86
C PHE A 82 0.54 -13.06 8.46
N MET A 83 0.50 -12.21 7.43
CA MET A 83 0.25 -12.64 6.08
C MET A 83 1.53 -13.11 5.39
N PRO A 84 1.53 -14.29 4.72
CA PRO A 84 2.64 -14.70 3.87
C PRO A 84 2.93 -13.67 2.78
N GLU A 85 4.21 -13.44 2.48
CA GLU A 85 4.62 -12.48 1.44
C GLU A 85 3.98 -12.76 0.08
N SER A 86 3.75 -14.02 -0.25
CA SER A 86 3.09 -14.44 -1.50
C SER A 86 1.65 -13.93 -1.66
N ARG A 87 0.97 -13.61 -0.56
CA ARG A 87 -0.42 -13.12 -0.56
C ARG A 87 -0.53 -11.60 -0.48
N ARG A 88 0.54 -10.92 -0.09
CA ARG A 88 0.56 -9.44 0.03
C ARG A 88 0.17 -8.73 -1.27
N PRO A 89 0.67 -9.10 -2.46
CA PRO A 89 0.27 -8.45 -3.71
C PRO A 89 -1.23 -8.51 -3.96
N ALA A 90 -1.88 -9.63 -3.70
CA ALA A 90 -3.33 -9.78 -3.90
C ALA A 90 -4.14 -8.87 -2.96
N LEU A 91 -3.73 -8.75 -1.69
CA LEU A 91 -4.37 -7.82 -0.75
C LEU A 91 -4.15 -6.37 -1.17
N LEU A 92 -2.95 -6.00 -1.63
CA LEU A 92 -2.67 -4.67 -2.15
C LEU A 92 -3.56 -4.32 -3.34
N ASP A 93 -3.71 -5.23 -4.29
CA ASP A 93 -4.59 -5.04 -5.44
C ASP A 93 -6.06 -4.89 -4.99
N ALA A 94 -6.49 -5.65 -3.97
CA ALA A 94 -7.80 -5.50 -3.39
C ALA A 94 -8.01 -4.12 -2.74
N LEU A 95 -7.03 -3.61 -1.98
CA LEU A 95 -7.07 -2.29 -1.38
C LEU A 95 -7.06 -1.16 -2.41
N HIS A 96 -6.30 -1.30 -3.50
CA HIS A 96 -6.31 -0.35 -4.62
C HIS A 96 -7.66 -0.29 -5.33
N SER A 97 -8.43 -1.38 -5.34
CA SER A 97 -9.77 -1.41 -5.94
C SER A 97 -10.84 -0.69 -5.11
N LEU A 98 -10.56 -0.39 -3.84
CA LEU A 98 -11.48 0.33 -2.95
C LEU A 98 -11.46 1.84 -3.23
N ASP A 99 -12.64 2.47 -3.09
CA ASP A 99 -12.72 3.93 -3.04
C ASP A 99 -12.19 4.50 -1.70
N ALA A 100 -12.02 5.80 -1.62
CA ALA A 100 -11.49 6.47 -0.43
C ALA A 100 -12.36 6.24 0.81
N GLN A 101 -13.68 6.21 0.66
CA GLN A 101 -14.62 5.97 1.75
C GLN A 101 -14.44 4.55 2.31
N SER A 102 -14.42 3.54 1.45
CA SER A 102 -14.24 2.14 1.84
C SER A 102 -12.87 1.88 2.48
N ARG A 103 -11.82 2.55 2.02
CA ARG A 103 -10.49 2.50 2.65
C ARG A 103 -10.52 3.08 4.06
N SER A 104 -11.19 4.22 4.26
CA SER A 104 -11.35 4.84 5.58
C SER A 104 -12.16 3.97 6.54
N GLU A 105 -13.22 3.34 6.05
CA GLU A 105 -14.03 2.39 6.81
C GLU A 105 -13.21 1.16 7.22
N LEU A 106 -12.40 0.62 6.30
CA LEU A 106 -11.49 -0.49 6.58
C LEU A 106 -10.41 -0.09 7.60
N ALA A 107 -9.86 1.12 7.49
CA ALA A 107 -8.89 1.66 8.43
C ALA A 107 -9.48 1.78 9.86
N THR A 108 -10.76 2.05 9.97
CA THR A 108 -11.48 2.08 11.25
C THR A 108 -11.76 0.68 11.79
N LEU A 109 -12.08 -0.27 10.91
CA LEU A 109 -12.44 -1.64 11.25
C LEU A 109 -11.23 -2.49 11.66
N ALA A 110 -10.16 -2.45 10.88
CA ALA A 110 -9.01 -3.37 10.99
C ALA A 110 -8.37 -3.41 12.39
N PRO A 111 -8.12 -2.26 13.08
CA PRO A 111 -7.53 -2.28 14.42
C PRO A 111 -8.43 -2.86 15.52
N ARG A 112 -9.75 -2.89 15.27
CA ARG A 112 -10.74 -3.37 16.23
C ARG A 112 -10.95 -4.87 16.19
N LEU A 113 -10.48 -5.53 15.13
CA LEU A 113 -10.68 -6.96 14.93
C LEU A 113 -9.62 -7.77 15.67
N ILE A 114 -10.05 -8.85 16.32
CA ILE A 114 -9.15 -9.90 16.79
C ILE A 114 -8.57 -10.67 15.59
N GLU A 115 -7.45 -11.37 15.81
CA GLU A 115 -6.70 -12.06 14.76
C GLU A 115 -7.57 -12.95 13.86
N ALA A 116 -8.38 -13.83 14.45
CA ALA A 116 -9.24 -14.74 13.69
C ALA A 116 -10.24 -13.99 12.78
N ARG A 117 -10.77 -12.85 13.23
CA ARG A 117 -11.68 -12.01 12.46
C ARG A 117 -10.97 -11.23 11.36
N ARG A 118 -9.72 -10.80 11.61
CA ARG A 118 -8.87 -10.18 10.58
C ARG A 118 -8.58 -11.13 9.43
N GLN A 119 -8.19 -12.36 9.76
CA GLN A 119 -7.93 -13.39 8.74
C GLN A 119 -9.18 -13.68 7.93
N GLN A 120 -10.34 -13.82 8.56
CA GLN A 120 -11.60 -14.02 7.85
C GLN A 120 -11.93 -12.84 6.94
N LEU A 121 -11.73 -11.61 7.40
CA LEU A 121 -11.93 -10.42 6.57
C LEU A 121 -11.02 -10.40 5.34
N ILE A 122 -9.76 -10.78 5.50
CA ILE A 122 -8.80 -10.88 4.39
C ILE A 122 -9.26 -11.92 3.37
N GLU A 123 -9.65 -13.12 3.81
CA GLU A 123 -10.17 -14.16 2.91
C GLU A 123 -11.40 -13.66 2.15
N ASP A 124 -12.33 -13.03 2.84
CA ASP A 124 -13.56 -12.52 2.26
C ASP A 124 -13.28 -11.40 1.22
N LEU A 125 -12.32 -10.49 1.52
CA LEU A 125 -11.91 -9.42 0.60
C LEU A 125 -11.22 -9.96 -0.65
N LEU A 126 -10.39 -11.00 -0.51
CA LEU A 126 -9.69 -11.61 -1.63
C LEU A 126 -10.64 -12.44 -2.51
N ALA A 127 -11.63 -13.09 -1.90
CA ALA A 127 -12.64 -13.88 -2.61
C ALA A 127 -13.71 -13.01 -3.29
N ALA A 128 -14.00 -11.82 -2.74
CA ALA A 128 -15.04 -10.94 -3.26
C ALA A 128 -14.60 -10.23 -4.55
N PRO A 129 -15.50 -10.10 -5.53
CA PRO A 129 -15.24 -9.25 -6.68
C PRO A 129 -15.15 -7.77 -6.26
N PRO A 130 -14.42 -6.92 -7.02
CA PRO A 130 -14.14 -5.53 -6.62
C PRO A 130 -15.39 -4.73 -6.23
N GLU A 131 -16.48 -4.89 -6.96
CA GLU A 131 -17.76 -4.17 -6.76
C GLU A 131 -18.47 -4.55 -5.45
N ARG A 132 -18.13 -5.69 -4.84
CA ARG A 132 -18.74 -6.15 -3.58
C ARG A 132 -17.90 -5.87 -2.34
N ARG A 133 -16.65 -5.50 -2.51
CA ARG A 133 -15.72 -5.29 -1.38
C ARG A 133 -16.16 -4.17 -0.45
N ALA A 134 -16.65 -3.05 -1.01
CA ALA A 134 -17.16 -1.93 -0.24
C ALA A 134 -18.35 -2.33 0.65
N GLU A 135 -19.29 -3.09 0.10
CA GLU A 135 -20.44 -3.57 0.85
C GLU A 135 -20.04 -4.53 1.97
N LEU A 136 -19.10 -5.42 1.69
CA LEU A 136 -18.57 -6.37 2.68
C LEU A 136 -17.94 -5.64 3.88
N ILE A 137 -17.15 -4.59 3.64
CA ILE A 137 -16.54 -3.76 4.69
C ILE A 137 -17.63 -3.11 5.55
N ARG A 138 -18.63 -2.50 4.93
CA ARG A 138 -19.75 -1.87 5.65
C ARG A 138 -20.54 -2.85 6.50
N GLN A 139 -20.82 -4.04 5.99
CA GLN A 139 -21.49 -5.08 6.76
C GLN A 139 -20.68 -5.52 7.98
N ARG A 140 -19.37 -5.62 7.86
CA ARG A 140 -18.49 -5.97 8.98
C ARG A 140 -18.35 -4.84 10.00
N LEU A 141 -18.41 -3.59 9.54
CA LEU A 141 -18.35 -2.42 10.42
C LEU A 141 -19.61 -2.27 11.28
N ALA A 142 -20.77 -2.76 10.79
CA ALA A 142 -22.05 -2.71 11.49
C ALA A 142 -22.24 -3.83 12.54
N GLN A 143 -21.36 -4.81 12.62
CA GLN A 143 -21.37 -5.93 13.59
C GLN A 143 -20.58 -5.61 14.85
#